data_2e1015156dcb375468eb07c8368469fc
#
_entry.id   2e1015156dcb375468eb07c8368469fc
#
_cell.length_a   1.000
_cell.length_b   1.000
_cell.length_c   1.000
_cell.angle_alpha   90.00
_cell.angle_beta   90.00
_cell.angle_gamma   90.00
#
_symmetry.space_group_name_H-M   'P 1'
#
loop_
_entity.id
_entity.type
_entity.pdbx_description
1 polymer ?
#
loop_
_entity_poly.entity_id
_entity_poly.type
_entity_poly.pdbx_seq_one_letter_code
_entity_poly.pdbx_strand_id
1 'polypeptide(L)'
;MSASTPHQSSALETTLTRNWLRRGPLACALWPLSLLFRAVSGLRAGLYRAGLLKSSRLPVPVVVVGNIYIGGTGKTPLTIWLVQALQAAGMRPGVVSRGHGSDADGAREVGALSTPAEVGDEPLLIKQRTGCPVMVGRDRAATGRALLAAHPEVDIVLTDDGLQHYALQRDIEIILFDGRGAGNGWLLPAGPLREPVSRRRDFTVINAPLLTAELVRAVGGPPPKSMAGSDPDIRSASTTMSGSDPDKSAPIQMTLVGEYAEQLRDRGQRRPLAALNQPGLRLAAAAGIGNPARFFGMLKAAGLSIAELPLPDHHDFADRPFARLEADIILMTEKDAVKCAQIEELRDDPRLWVVPVTARIDAALADQIVEKCRGR
;
A
#
# COMPACT_ATOMS: atom_id res chain seq x y z
N MET A 1 15.78 -32.01 13.05
CA MET A 1 16.57 -30.76 13.21
C MET A 1 16.97 -30.31 11.82
N SER A 2 16.17 -29.42 11.21
CA SER A 2 16.49 -28.77 9.93
C SER A 2 16.56 -27.27 10.23
N ALA A 3 17.77 -26.72 10.18
CA ALA A 3 18.02 -25.31 10.42
C ALA A 3 17.49 -24.53 9.20
N SER A 4 16.41 -23.78 9.38
CA SER A 4 15.96 -22.79 8.42
C SER A 4 16.98 -21.64 8.39
N THR A 5 17.68 -21.52 7.28
CA THR A 5 18.58 -20.41 6.95
C THR A 5 17.82 -19.09 6.99
N PRO A 6 18.37 -18.03 7.61
CA PRO A 6 17.72 -16.72 7.60
C PRO A 6 17.61 -16.23 6.16
N HIS A 7 16.42 -15.78 5.77
CA HIS A 7 16.17 -15.09 4.50
C HIS A 7 16.96 -13.78 4.49
N GLN A 8 18.22 -13.86 4.09
CA GLN A 8 18.93 -12.69 3.58
C GLN A 8 18.16 -12.24 2.33
N SER A 9 17.65 -10.98 2.32
CA SER A 9 17.24 -10.35 1.08
C SER A 9 18.35 -10.58 0.08
N SER A 10 18.09 -11.36 -0.97
CA SER A 10 19.16 -11.85 -1.81
C SER A 10 19.89 -10.64 -2.40
N ALA A 11 21.21 -10.70 -2.47
CA ALA A 11 22.02 -9.65 -3.09
C ALA A 11 21.47 -9.28 -4.48
N LEU A 12 20.80 -10.22 -5.12
CA LEU A 12 20.06 -10.08 -6.37
C LEU A 12 18.87 -9.12 -6.26
N GLU A 13 18.06 -9.22 -5.21
CA GLU A 13 16.90 -8.34 -4.98
C GLU A 13 17.32 -6.89 -4.75
N THR A 14 18.35 -6.68 -3.93
CA THR A 14 18.92 -5.35 -3.69
C THR A 14 19.52 -4.77 -4.97
N THR A 15 20.21 -5.59 -5.77
CA THR A 15 20.81 -5.18 -7.05
C THR A 15 19.72 -4.82 -8.06
N LEU A 16 18.67 -5.64 -8.21
CA LEU A 16 17.54 -5.35 -9.10
C LEU A 16 16.82 -4.07 -8.69
N THR A 17 16.48 -3.90 -7.42
CA THR A 17 15.78 -2.71 -6.92
C THR A 17 16.55 -1.42 -7.19
N ARG A 18 17.87 -1.44 -7.02
CA ARG A 18 18.74 -0.29 -7.35
C ARG A 18 18.77 0.00 -8.86
N ASN A 19 18.79 -1.04 -9.69
CA ASN A 19 18.78 -0.91 -11.15
C ASN A 19 17.44 -0.44 -11.71
N TRP A 20 16.32 -0.67 -11.00
CA TRP A 20 15.00 -0.22 -11.43
C TRP A 20 14.77 1.30 -11.37
N LEU A 21 15.67 2.04 -10.75
CA LEU A 21 15.63 3.51 -10.76
C LEU A 21 16.23 4.12 -12.02
N ARG A 22 17.07 3.37 -12.76
CA ARG A 22 17.79 3.84 -13.96
C ARG A 22 17.77 2.80 -15.07
N ARG A 23 17.97 3.25 -16.30
CA ARG A 23 18.12 2.37 -17.47
C ARG A 23 19.59 1.97 -17.65
N GLY A 24 20.14 1.28 -16.65
CA GLY A 24 21.51 0.79 -16.66
C GLY A 24 21.70 -0.47 -17.51
N PRO A 25 22.95 -1.00 -17.68
CA PRO A 25 23.24 -2.17 -18.50
C PRO A 25 22.42 -3.41 -18.16
N LEU A 26 22.22 -3.70 -16.87
CA LEU A 26 21.41 -4.84 -16.44
C LEU A 26 19.94 -4.67 -16.83
N ALA A 27 19.37 -3.47 -16.66
CA ALA A 27 17.99 -3.20 -17.09
C ALA A 27 17.83 -3.38 -18.61
N CYS A 28 18.81 -2.91 -19.40
CA CYS A 28 18.84 -3.10 -20.86
C CYS A 28 18.94 -4.58 -21.23
N ALA A 29 19.79 -5.36 -20.57
CA ALA A 29 19.92 -6.80 -20.80
C ALA A 29 18.61 -7.57 -20.49
N LEU A 30 17.86 -7.14 -19.48
CA LEU A 30 16.57 -7.73 -19.09
C LEU A 30 15.38 -7.21 -19.91
N TRP A 31 15.57 -6.17 -20.73
CA TRP A 31 14.49 -5.54 -21.48
C TRP A 31 13.73 -6.48 -22.44
N PRO A 32 14.37 -7.41 -23.21
CA PRO A 32 13.62 -8.36 -24.03
C PRO A 32 12.65 -9.23 -23.22
N LEU A 33 13.05 -9.63 -21.99
CA LEU A 33 12.19 -10.41 -21.10
C LEU A 33 10.99 -9.57 -20.59
N SER A 34 11.18 -8.27 -20.41
CA SER A 34 10.08 -7.34 -20.07
C SER A 34 9.08 -7.19 -21.23
N LEU A 35 9.53 -7.28 -22.49
CA LEU A 35 8.61 -7.28 -23.62
C LEU A 35 7.74 -8.55 -23.63
N LEU A 36 8.32 -9.70 -23.33
CA LEU A 36 7.58 -10.95 -23.19
C LEU A 36 6.56 -10.85 -22.04
N PHE A 37 7.00 -10.37 -20.88
CA PHE A 37 6.11 -10.13 -19.73
C PHE A 37 4.95 -9.17 -20.09
N ARG A 38 5.25 -8.10 -20.83
CA ARG A 38 4.24 -7.16 -21.35
C ARG A 38 3.25 -7.83 -22.29
N ALA A 39 3.73 -8.68 -23.20
CA ALA A 39 2.89 -9.40 -24.15
C ALA A 39 1.94 -10.36 -23.42
N VAL A 40 2.45 -11.17 -22.50
CA VAL A 40 1.66 -12.15 -21.72
C VAL A 40 0.64 -11.45 -20.82
N SER A 41 1.07 -10.43 -20.06
CA SER A 41 0.17 -9.68 -19.17
C SER A 41 -0.88 -8.89 -19.94
N GLY A 42 -0.49 -8.31 -21.10
CA GLY A 42 -1.39 -7.60 -22.00
C GLY A 42 -2.40 -8.52 -22.67
N LEU A 43 -1.98 -9.71 -23.13
CA LEU A 43 -2.86 -10.73 -23.67
C LEU A 43 -3.90 -11.17 -22.63
N ARG A 44 -3.45 -11.50 -21.40
CA ARG A 44 -4.35 -11.86 -20.32
C ARG A 44 -5.38 -10.78 -20.04
N ALA A 45 -4.96 -9.52 -19.92
CA ALA A 45 -5.87 -8.39 -19.73
C ALA A 45 -6.83 -8.20 -20.91
N GLY A 46 -6.36 -8.43 -22.14
CA GLY A 46 -7.17 -8.41 -23.36
C GLY A 46 -8.25 -9.49 -23.39
N LEU A 47 -7.91 -10.74 -23.01
CA LEU A 47 -8.86 -11.85 -22.93
C LEU A 47 -10.00 -11.58 -21.93
N TYR A 48 -9.71 -10.97 -20.78
CA TYR A 48 -10.75 -10.55 -19.84
C TYR A 48 -11.63 -9.44 -20.42
N ARG A 49 -11.04 -8.43 -21.07
CA ARG A 49 -11.81 -7.32 -21.70
C ARG A 49 -12.68 -7.81 -22.86
N ALA A 50 -12.22 -8.78 -23.62
CA ALA A 50 -12.97 -9.41 -24.71
C ALA A 50 -14.05 -10.38 -24.21
N GLY A 51 -14.17 -10.62 -22.88
CA GLY A 51 -15.13 -11.56 -22.31
C GLY A 51 -14.79 -13.03 -22.54
N LEU A 52 -13.61 -13.36 -23.09
CA LEU A 52 -13.15 -14.73 -23.31
C LEU A 52 -12.76 -15.42 -21.99
N LEU A 53 -12.33 -14.67 -21.01
CA LEU A 53 -12.13 -15.14 -19.63
C LEU A 53 -13.28 -14.62 -18.74
N LYS A 54 -13.84 -15.51 -17.93
CA LYS A 54 -14.98 -15.21 -17.06
C LYS A 54 -14.59 -14.17 -15.99
N SER A 55 -15.37 -13.12 -15.90
CA SER A 55 -15.34 -12.15 -14.79
C SER A 55 -16.67 -12.17 -14.06
N SER A 56 -16.63 -11.91 -12.74
CA SER A 56 -17.79 -11.86 -11.89
C SER A 56 -18.04 -10.43 -11.43
N ARG A 57 -19.33 -10.03 -11.42
CA ARG A 57 -19.79 -8.75 -10.87
C ARG A 57 -20.43 -9.02 -9.51
N LEU A 58 -20.14 -8.17 -8.54
CA LEU A 58 -20.86 -8.16 -7.25
C LEU A 58 -22.11 -7.25 -7.34
N PRO A 59 -23.13 -7.48 -6.49
CA PRO A 59 -24.35 -6.67 -6.47
C PRO A 59 -24.13 -5.25 -5.94
N VAL A 60 -22.99 -4.99 -5.30
CA VAL A 60 -22.60 -3.68 -4.77
C VAL A 60 -21.38 -3.13 -5.52
N PRO A 61 -21.12 -1.81 -5.49
CA PRO A 61 -19.93 -1.21 -6.08
C PRO A 61 -18.64 -1.81 -5.55
N VAL A 62 -17.65 -1.96 -6.44
CA VAL A 62 -16.31 -2.48 -6.13
C VAL A 62 -15.27 -1.41 -6.41
N VAL A 63 -14.56 -1.00 -5.38
CA VAL A 63 -13.40 -0.09 -5.46
C VAL A 63 -12.12 -0.90 -5.32
N VAL A 64 -11.27 -0.85 -6.34
CA VAL A 64 -9.97 -1.53 -6.32
C VAL A 64 -8.88 -0.54 -5.96
N VAL A 65 -8.20 -0.81 -4.85
CA VAL A 65 -6.98 -0.11 -4.44
C VAL A 65 -5.78 -0.98 -4.77
N GLY A 66 -4.77 -0.40 -5.40
CA GLY A 66 -3.55 -1.13 -5.68
C GLY A 66 -2.42 -0.27 -6.21
N ASN A 67 -1.30 -0.89 -6.50
CA ASN A 67 -0.14 -0.24 -7.11
C ASN A 67 0.36 -1.05 -8.31
N ILE A 68 0.97 -0.36 -9.24
CA ILE A 68 1.66 -0.99 -10.38
C ILE A 68 3.17 -1.06 -10.17
N TYR A 69 3.71 -0.36 -9.17
CA TYR A 69 5.11 -0.43 -8.77
C TYR A 69 5.29 -1.54 -7.72
N ILE A 70 6.29 -2.40 -7.87
CA ILE A 70 6.56 -3.48 -6.90
C ILE A 70 7.06 -2.93 -5.57
N GLY A 71 6.61 -3.49 -4.45
CA GLY A 71 6.99 -3.12 -3.08
C GLY A 71 6.00 -2.18 -2.39
N GLY A 72 6.32 -1.81 -1.16
CA GLY A 72 5.46 -1.03 -0.27
C GLY A 72 5.28 0.41 -0.70
N THR A 73 4.12 0.77 -1.24
CA THR A 73 3.74 2.14 -1.62
C THR A 73 2.87 2.85 -0.58
N GLY A 74 2.31 2.10 0.39
CA GLY A 74 1.39 2.62 1.40
C GLY A 74 -0.08 2.29 1.12
N LYS A 75 -0.37 1.15 0.46
CA LYS A 75 -1.74 0.69 0.17
C LYS A 75 -2.59 0.54 1.42
N THR A 76 -2.09 -0.17 2.42
CA THR A 76 -2.85 -0.46 3.64
C THR A 76 -3.30 0.81 4.37
N PRO A 77 -2.46 1.84 4.61
CA PRO A 77 -2.91 3.13 5.13
C PRO A 77 -3.95 3.83 4.24
N LEU A 78 -3.82 3.75 2.90
CA LEU A 78 -4.82 4.29 1.98
C LEU A 78 -6.15 3.55 2.11
N THR A 79 -6.13 2.21 2.16
CA THR A 79 -7.34 1.39 2.32
C THR A 79 -8.03 1.70 3.65
N ILE A 80 -7.28 1.81 4.75
CA ILE A 80 -7.82 2.19 6.08
C ILE A 80 -8.49 3.57 6.00
N TRP A 81 -7.81 4.57 5.42
CA TRP A 81 -8.36 5.91 5.28
C TRP A 81 -9.65 5.92 4.45
N LEU A 82 -9.67 5.20 3.31
CA LEU A 82 -10.84 5.08 2.45
C LEU A 82 -12.02 4.44 3.19
N VAL A 83 -11.81 3.36 3.92
CA VAL A 83 -12.85 2.72 4.74
C VAL A 83 -13.42 3.72 5.73
N GLN A 84 -12.58 4.42 6.49
CA GLN A 84 -13.01 5.39 7.49
C GLN A 84 -13.75 6.59 6.87
N ALA A 85 -13.26 7.09 5.73
CA ALA A 85 -13.90 8.19 5.03
C ALA A 85 -15.28 7.80 4.45
N LEU A 86 -15.41 6.59 3.89
CA LEU A 86 -16.69 6.06 3.42
C LEU A 86 -17.66 5.80 4.56
N GLN A 87 -17.19 5.29 5.71
CA GLN A 87 -18.01 5.17 6.93
C GLN A 87 -18.51 6.53 7.41
N ALA A 88 -17.64 7.55 7.42
CA ALA A 88 -18.02 8.92 7.77
C ALA A 88 -19.05 9.53 6.80
N ALA A 89 -19.01 9.12 5.52
CA ALA A 89 -20.02 9.48 4.52
C ALA A 89 -21.32 8.65 4.61
N GLY A 90 -21.46 7.79 5.62
CA GLY A 90 -22.66 6.97 5.88
C GLY A 90 -22.75 5.68 5.09
N MET A 91 -21.67 5.27 4.39
CA MET A 91 -21.61 3.97 3.71
C MET A 91 -21.17 2.85 4.68
N ARG A 92 -21.43 1.62 4.30
CA ARG A 92 -21.04 0.41 5.05
C ARG A 92 -20.06 -0.41 4.25
N PRO A 93 -18.75 -0.03 4.26
CA PRO A 93 -17.74 -0.72 3.50
C PRO A 93 -17.38 -2.08 4.07
N GLY A 94 -17.12 -3.05 3.17
CA GLY A 94 -16.44 -4.28 3.46
C GLY A 94 -15.14 -4.39 2.68
N VAL A 95 -14.14 -5.09 3.20
CA VAL A 95 -12.82 -5.23 2.57
C VAL A 95 -12.54 -6.68 2.18
N VAL A 96 -12.07 -6.86 0.95
CA VAL A 96 -11.59 -8.15 0.44
C VAL A 96 -10.10 -8.06 0.17
N SER A 97 -9.32 -8.93 0.81
CA SER A 97 -7.87 -9.01 0.64
C SER A 97 -7.41 -10.43 0.25
N ARG A 98 -6.17 -10.57 -0.20
CA ARG A 98 -5.61 -11.88 -0.55
C ARG A 98 -5.27 -12.72 0.68
N GLY A 99 -4.92 -12.07 1.79
CA GLY A 99 -4.29 -12.75 2.90
C GLY A 99 -2.90 -13.24 2.52
N HIS A 100 -2.00 -12.33 2.12
CA HIS A 100 -0.63 -12.71 1.75
C HIS A 100 0.05 -13.39 2.93
N GLY A 101 0.68 -14.57 2.68
CA GLY A 101 1.31 -15.38 3.73
C GLY A 101 0.33 -16.26 4.52
N SER A 102 -0.98 -16.24 4.23
CA SER A 102 -1.95 -17.11 4.89
C SER A 102 -2.10 -18.46 4.19
N ASP A 103 -2.36 -19.51 4.98
CA ASP A 103 -2.65 -20.88 4.50
C ASP A 103 -4.13 -21.08 4.14
N ALA A 104 -4.91 -20.00 3.98
CA ALA A 104 -6.33 -20.09 3.78
C ALA A 104 -6.70 -20.69 2.42
N ASP A 105 -7.21 -21.90 2.42
CA ASP A 105 -7.96 -22.45 1.30
C ASP A 105 -9.43 -21.97 1.40
N GLY A 106 -9.85 -21.14 0.42
CA GLY A 106 -11.18 -20.55 0.39
C GLY A 106 -11.28 -19.16 1.02
N ALA A 107 -12.53 -18.70 1.19
CA ALA A 107 -12.81 -17.41 1.83
C ALA A 107 -12.82 -17.56 3.36
N ARG A 108 -12.08 -16.70 4.06
CA ARG A 108 -12.02 -16.67 5.53
C ARG A 108 -12.28 -15.27 6.05
N GLU A 109 -13.14 -15.14 7.03
CA GLU A 109 -13.38 -13.87 7.71
C GLU A 109 -12.26 -13.55 8.70
N VAL A 110 -11.88 -12.25 8.77
CA VAL A 110 -10.93 -11.73 9.75
C VAL A 110 -11.67 -11.37 11.02
N GLY A 111 -11.57 -12.23 12.03
CA GLY A 111 -12.17 -12.04 13.35
C GLY A 111 -11.24 -11.39 14.36
N ALA A 112 -11.75 -11.14 15.55
CA ALA A 112 -10.99 -10.55 16.66
C ALA A 112 -9.83 -11.44 17.15
N LEU A 113 -9.95 -12.76 16.99
CA LEU A 113 -8.95 -13.75 17.41
C LEU A 113 -8.08 -14.25 16.25
N SER A 114 -8.27 -13.72 15.04
CA SER A 114 -7.46 -14.12 13.89
C SER A 114 -6.00 -13.73 14.08
N THR A 115 -5.10 -14.60 13.63
CA THR A 115 -3.66 -14.37 13.68
C THR A 115 -3.11 -13.93 12.31
N PRO A 116 -1.97 -13.24 12.25
CA PRO A 116 -1.31 -12.89 10.98
C PRO A 116 -1.01 -14.11 10.09
N ALA A 117 -0.69 -15.27 10.69
CA ALA A 117 -0.45 -16.51 9.96
C ALA A 117 -1.70 -17.04 9.25
N GLU A 118 -2.88 -16.82 9.83
CA GLU A 118 -4.16 -17.30 9.27
C GLU A 118 -4.73 -16.38 8.20
N VAL A 119 -4.62 -15.06 8.38
CA VAL A 119 -5.31 -14.08 7.54
C VAL A 119 -4.39 -13.06 6.87
N GLY A 120 -3.11 -13.01 7.25
CA GLY A 120 -2.14 -12.01 6.83
C GLY A 120 -2.12 -10.78 7.75
N ASP A 121 -0.98 -10.11 7.81
CA ASP A 121 -0.75 -8.94 8.65
C ASP A 121 -1.58 -7.71 8.19
N GLU A 122 -1.66 -7.46 6.89
CA GLU A 122 -2.40 -6.30 6.34
C GLU A 122 -3.92 -6.38 6.56
N PRO A 123 -4.62 -7.49 6.26
CA PRO A 123 -6.06 -7.61 6.55
C PRO A 123 -6.39 -7.51 8.03
N LEU A 124 -5.53 -8.08 8.89
CA LEU A 124 -5.71 -7.99 10.34
C LEU A 124 -5.61 -6.54 10.82
N LEU A 125 -4.61 -5.79 10.32
CA LEU A 125 -4.46 -4.37 10.63
C LEU A 125 -5.68 -3.55 10.14
N ILE A 126 -6.17 -3.80 8.92
CA ILE A 126 -7.37 -3.12 8.40
C ILE A 126 -8.56 -3.38 9.34
N LYS A 127 -8.79 -4.63 9.76
CA LYS A 127 -9.87 -4.99 10.69
C LYS A 127 -9.75 -4.26 12.02
N GLN A 128 -8.56 -4.25 12.61
CA GLN A 128 -8.30 -3.59 13.90
C GLN A 128 -8.51 -2.07 13.85
N ARG A 129 -8.14 -1.44 12.74
CA ARG A 129 -8.19 0.03 12.58
C ARG A 129 -9.57 0.54 12.17
N THR A 130 -10.40 -0.27 11.54
CA THR A 130 -11.65 0.19 10.91
C THR A 130 -12.90 -0.46 11.49
N GLY A 131 -12.77 -1.63 12.09
CA GLY A 131 -13.90 -2.43 12.58
C GLY A 131 -14.78 -3.03 11.48
N CYS A 132 -14.60 -2.63 10.20
CA CYS A 132 -15.44 -3.10 9.11
C CYS A 132 -15.31 -4.63 8.89
N PRO A 133 -16.28 -5.28 8.20
CA PRO A 133 -16.13 -6.64 7.73
C PRO A 133 -14.91 -6.77 6.82
N VAL A 134 -14.00 -7.72 7.11
CA VAL A 134 -12.81 -8.02 6.29
C VAL A 134 -12.79 -9.51 6.02
N MET A 135 -12.60 -9.87 4.75
CA MET A 135 -12.52 -11.28 4.34
C MET A 135 -11.32 -11.50 3.43
N VAL A 136 -10.60 -12.60 3.65
CA VAL A 136 -9.43 -12.96 2.86
C VAL A 136 -9.69 -14.18 1.99
N GLY A 137 -9.08 -14.22 0.81
CA GLY A 137 -9.15 -15.37 -0.08
C GLY A 137 -8.48 -15.13 -1.43
N ARG A 138 -8.01 -16.20 -2.08
CA ARG A 138 -7.31 -16.12 -3.36
C ARG A 138 -8.24 -15.72 -4.51
N ASP A 139 -9.48 -16.26 -4.53
CA ASP A 139 -10.52 -15.84 -5.49
C ASP A 139 -11.30 -14.66 -4.92
N ARG A 140 -10.95 -13.44 -5.35
CA ARG A 140 -11.60 -12.20 -4.90
C ARG A 140 -13.09 -12.16 -5.17
N ALA A 141 -13.54 -12.77 -6.28
CA ALA A 141 -14.97 -12.78 -6.63
C ALA A 141 -15.76 -13.71 -5.71
N ALA A 142 -15.23 -14.90 -5.42
CA ALA A 142 -15.82 -15.82 -4.46
C ALA A 142 -15.78 -15.24 -3.03
N THR A 143 -14.64 -14.62 -2.65
CA THR A 143 -14.46 -13.96 -1.35
C THR A 143 -15.44 -12.80 -1.17
N GLY A 144 -15.65 -11.97 -2.22
CA GLY A 144 -16.61 -10.88 -2.17
C GLY A 144 -18.05 -11.36 -2.04
N ARG A 145 -18.43 -12.45 -2.71
CA ARG A 145 -19.76 -13.07 -2.51
C ARG A 145 -19.93 -13.61 -1.10
N ALA A 146 -18.92 -14.26 -0.56
CA ALA A 146 -18.95 -14.78 0.81
C ALA A 146 -19.07 -13.65 1.83
N LEU A 147 -18.34 -12.54 1.63
CA LEU A 147 -18.44 -11.35 2.47
C LEU A 147 -19.87 -10.78 2.48
N LEU A 148 -20.48 -10.61 1.30
CA LEU A 148 -21.84 -10.07 1.20
C LEU A 148 -22.91 -11.04 1.71
N ALA A 149 -22.67 -12.35 1.68
CA ALA A 149 -23.56 -13.34 2.28
C ALA A 149 -23.49 -13.31 3.80
N ALA A 150 -22.30 -13.11 4.38
CA ALA A 150 -22.12 -13.01 5.83
C ALA A 150 -22.53 -11.62 6.38
N HIS A 151 -22.39 -10.57 5.57
CA HIS A 151 -22.62 -9.16 5.93
C HIS A 151 -23.51 -8.48 4.88
N PRO A 152 -24.83 -8.77 4.86
CA PRO A 152 -25.76 -8.20 3.87
C PRO A 152 -25.95 -6.68 3.99
N GLU A 153 -25.52 -6.09 5.11
CA GLU A 153 -25.52 -4.64 5.31
C GLU A 153 -24.43 -3.91 4.51
N VAL A 154 -23.40 -4.60 3.99
CA VAL A 154 -22.32 -4.01 3.23
C VAL A 154 -22.85 -3.49 1.89
N ASP A 155 -22.65 -2.21 1.62
CA ASP A 155 -23.12 -1.51 0.43
C ASP A 155 -22.00 -1.10 -0.55
N ILE A 156 -20.73 -1.29 -0.17
CA ILE A 156 -19.54 -1.07 -1.02
C ILE A 156 -18.42 -2.03 -0.61
N VAL A 157 -17.73 -2.60 -1.59
CA VAL A 157 -16.58 -3.49 -1.37
C VAL A 157 -15.29 -2.82 -1.83
N LEU A 158 -14.31 -2.73 -0.94
CA LEU A 158 -12.95 -2.34 -1.29
C LEU A 158 -12.08 -3.59 -1.45
N THR A 159 -11.19 -3.59 -2.45
CA THR A 159 -10.17 -4.66 -2.56
C THR A 159 -8.79 -4.10 -2.35
N ASP A 160 -8.05 -4.66 -1.39
CA ASP A 160 -6.64 -4.35 -1.19
C ASP A 160 -5.76 -5.19 -2.12
N ASP A 161 -4.88 -4.51 -2.89
CA ASP A 161 -4.00 -5.08 -3.94
C ASP A 161 -4.75 -5.92 -5.00
N GLY A 162 -5.87 -5.40 -5.50
CA GLY A 162 -6.76 -6.10 -6.44
C GLY A 162 -6.54 -5.79 -7.93
N LEU A 163 -5.61 -4.90 -8.33
CA LEU A 163 -5.50 -4.39 -9.70
C LEU A 163 -5.31 -5.49 -10.75
N GLN A 164 -4.50 -6.50 -10.48
CA GLN A 164 -4.22 -7.61 -11.39
C GLN A 164 -5.27 -8.74 -11.35
N HIS A 165 -6.30 -8.61 -10.50
CA HIS A 165 -7.34 -9.63 -10.36
C HIS A 165 -8.54 -9.34 -11.27
N TYR A 166 -8.37 -9.48 -12.58
CA TYR A 166 -9.37 -9.14 -13.60
C TYR A 166 -10.66 -10.00 -13.54
N ALA A 167 -10.64 -11.13 -12.84
CA ALA A 167 -11.82 -11.97 -12.64
C ALA A 167 -12.92 -11.30 -11.81
N LEU A 168 -12.60 -10.29 -11.00
CA LEU A 168 -13.56 -9.44 -10.31
C LEU A 168 -13.76 -8.15 -11.10
N GLN A 169 -15.00 -7.89 -11.56
CA GLN A 169 -15.36 -6.61 -12.15
C GLN A 169 -15.30 -5.52 -11.08
N ARG A 170 -14.89 -4.34 -11.50
CA ARG A 170 -14.69 -3.18 -10.64
C ARG A 170 -15.38 -1.97 -11.24
N ASP A 171 -15.82 -1.08 -10.38
CA ASP A 171 -16.48 0.17 -10.77
C ASP A 171 -15.50 1.35 -10.67
N ILE A 172 -14.55 1.28 -9.72
CA ILE A 172 -13.54 2.33 -9.49
C ILE A 172 -12.17 1.68 -9.31
N GLU A 173 -11.16 2.22 -9.99
CA GLU A 173 -9.76 1.84 -9.83
C GLU A 173 -8.92 3.02 -9.30
N ILE A 174 -8.24 2.79 -8.16
CA ILE A 174 -7.32 3.73 -7.54
C ILE A 174 -5.91 3.16 -7.65
N ILE A 175 -5.03 3.87 -8.37
CA ILE A 175 -3.62 3.49 -8.44
C ILE A 175 -2.80 4.37 -7.51
N LEU A 176 -2.11 3.73 -6.56
CA LEU A 176 -1.21 4.38 -5.64
C LEU A 176 0.23 4.29 -6.15
N PHE A 177 0.86 5.46 -6.24
CA PHE A 177 2.30 5.61 -6.44
C PHE A 177 2.96 6.17 -5.17
N ASP A 178 4.27 6.18 -5.13
CA ASP A 178 5.04 6.91 -4.12
C ASP A 178 6.10 7.82 -4.78
N GLY A 179 6.95 8.44 -3.97
CA GLY A 179 7.97 9.37 -4.45
C GLY A 179 8.97 8.78 -5.47
N ARG A 180 8.99 7.45 -5.66
CA ARG A 180 9.78 6.79 -6.71
C ARG A 180 9.11 6.90 -8.10
N GLY A 181 7.84 7.34 -8.16
CA GLY A 181 7.07 7.45 -9.39
C GLY A 181 6.95 6.14 -10.14
N ALA A 182 7.36 6.15 -11.40
CA ALA A 182 7.40 4.95 -12.25
C ALA A 182 8.80 4.28 -12.30
N GLY A 183 9.76 4.75 -11.50
CA GLY A 183 11.15 4.28 -11.60
C GLY A 183 11.72 4.53 -12.99
N ASN A 184 12.37 3.53 -13.62
CA ASN A 184 12.87 3.63 -14.99
C ASN A 184 11.77 3.53 -16.07
N GLY A 185 10.50 3.36 -15.69
CA GLY A 185 9.33 3.27 -16.57
C GLY A 185 9.14 1.92 -17.28
N TRP A 186 9.99 0.94 -17.02
CA TRP A 186 9.91 -0.38 -17.64
C TRP A 186 9.16 -1.39 -16.77
N LEU A 187 8.63 -2.42 -17.44
CA LEU A 187 7.97 -3.52 -16.76
C LEU A 187 8.99 -4.51 -16.20
N LEU A 188 8.53 -5.38 -15.30
CA LEU A 188 9.32 -6.51 -14.80
C LEU A 188 9.85 -7.38 -15.94
N PRO A 189 11.08 -7.91 -15.83
CA PRO A 189 12.06 -7.71 -14.76
C PRO A 189 13.03 -6.53 -14.99
N ALA A 190 13.00 -5.86 -16.15
CA ALA A 190 13.91 -4.75 -16.47
C ALA A 190 13.60 -3.44 -15.70
N GLY A 191 12.40 -3.32 -15.17
CA GLY A 191 11.94 -2.21 -14.34
C GLY A 191 10.97 -2.67 -13.27
N PRO A 192 10.49 -1.74 -12.44
CA PRO A 192 9.69 -2.07 -11.26
C PRO A 192 8.21 -2.26 -11.52
N LEU A 193 7.74 -2.06 -12.75
CA LEU A 193 6.32 -1.97 -13.03
C LEU A 193 5.70 -3.34 -13.34
N ARG A 194 4.56 -3.64 -12.72
CA ARG A 194 3.71 -4.81 -13.02
C ARG A 194 2.84 -4.57 -14.26
N GLU A 195 2.48 -3.31 -14.50
CA GLU A 195 1.66 -2.85 -15.63
C GLU A 195 2.13 -1.48 -16.11
N PRO A 196 1.86 -1.10 -17.39
CA PRO A 196 2.30 0.19 -17.90
C PRO A 196 1.60 1.36 -17.17
N VAL A 197 2.31 2.49 -17.06
CA VAL A 197 1.78 3.72 -16.45
C VAL A 197 0.52 4.23 -17.18
N SER A 198 0.38 3.92 -18.48
CA SER A 198 -0.79 4.26 -19.29
C SER A 198 -2.03 3.44 -18.97
N ARG A 199 -1.98 2.52 -17.99
CA ARG A 199 -3.17 1.78 -17.55
C ARG A 199 -4.29 2.74 -17.14
N ARG A 200 -5.51 2.47 -17.63
CA ARG A 200 -6.72 3.23 -17.23
C ARG A 200 -6.96 3.09 -15.73
N ARG A 201 -7.42 4.16 -15.12
CA ARG A 201 -7.76 4.28 -13.71
C ARG A 201 -8.65 5.49 -13.49
N ASP A 202 -9.46 5.46 -12.44
CA ASP A 202 -10.30 6.59 -12.06
C ASP A 202 -9.51 7.62 -11.27
N PHE A 203 -8.66 7.15 -10.35
CA PHE A 203 -7.87 8.03 -9.50
C PHE A 203 -6.41 7.62 -9.46
N THR A 204 -5.55 8.63 -9.45
CA THR A 204 -4.13 8.51 -9.16
C THR A 204 -3.86 9.13 -7.80
N VAL A 205 -3.36 8.34 -6.85
CA VAL A 205 -2.90 8.83 -5.55
C VAL A 205 -1.39 8.73 -5.50
N ILE A 206 -0.72 9.76 -4.99
CA ILE A 206 0.74 9.78 -4.85
C ILE A 206 1.11 10.01 -3.39
N ASN A 207 1.71 8.99 -2.79
CA ASN A 207 2.24 9.05 -1.43
C ASN A 207 3.63 9.69 -1.44
N ALA A 208 3.66 11.00 -1.33
CA ALA A 208 4.88 11.80 -1.29
C ALA A 208 4.67 13.10 -0.50
N PRO A 209 5.69 13.62 0.19
CA PRO A 209 5.59 14.87 0.94
C PRO A 209 5.34 16.08 0.02
N LEU A 210 5.78 16.01 -1.23
CA LEU A 210 5.60 17.05 -2.23
C LEU A 210 5.30 16.45 -3.60
N LEU A 211 4.31 16.99 -4.32
CA LEU A 211 4.02 16.67 -5.71
C LEU A 211 4.84 17.58 -6.62
N THR A 212 5.99 17.08 -7.11
CA THR A 212 6.77 17.80 -8.13
C THR A 212 6.16 17.58 -9.52
N ALA A 213 6.34 18.54 -10.44
CA ALA A 213 5.88 18.41 -11.82
C ALA A 213 6.52 17.19 -12.53
N GLU A 214 7.75 16.83 -12.17
CA GLU A 214 8.44 15.65 -12.68
C GLU A 214 7.75 14.36 -12.20
N LEU A 215 7.45 14.26 -10.91
CA LEU A 215 6.76 13.10 -10.33
C LEU A 215 5.37 12.92 -10.95
N VAL A 216 4.60 14.00 -11.08
CA VAL A 216 3.28 13.98 -11.72
C VAL A 216 3.36 13.50 -13.16
N ARG A 217 4.31 14.01 -13.95
CA ARG A 217 4.55 13.54 -15.32
C ARG A 217 4.96 12.08 -15.38
N ALA A 218 5.85 11.65 -14.48
CA ALA A 218 6.32 10.26 -14.43
C ALA A 218 5.20 9.23 -14.20
N VAL A 219 4.14 9.62 -13.51
CA VAL A 219 2.95 8.76 -13.28
C VAL A 219 1.82 9.01 -14.30
N GLY A 220 2.08 9.81 -15.35
CA GLY A 220 1.13 10.05 -16.43
C GLY A 220 0.00 11.03 -16.08
N GLY A 221 0.16 11.83 -15.03
CA GLY A 221 -0.78 12.88 -14.65
C GLY A 221 -0.53 14.20 -15.38
N PRO A 222 -1.54 15.09 -15.51
CA PRO A 222 -1.34 16.46 -15.97
C PRO A 222 -0.60 17.26 -14.88
N PRO A 223 0.22 18.25 -15.27
CA PRO A 223 0.92 19.09 -14.29
C PRO A 223 -0.10 19.86 -13.42
N PRO A 224 0.21 20.09 -12.13
CA PRO A 224 -0.68 20.81 -11.23
C PRO A 224 -0.90 22.26 -11.75
N LYS A 225 -2.15 22.72 -11.70
CA LYS A 225 -2.57 24.04 -12.23
C LYS A 225 -1.78 25.23 -11.64
N SER A 226 -1.29 25.12 -10.41
CA SER A 226 -0.51 26.17 -9.74
C SER A 226 0.91 26.36 -10.30
N MET A 227 1.44 25.40 -11.07
CA MET A 227 2.79 25.49 -11.67
C MET A 227 2.78 25.96 -13.14
N ALA A 228 1.62 26.12 -13.74
CA ALA A 228 1.49 26.53 -15.15
C ALA A 228 1.81 28.03 -15.40
N GLY A 229 2.12 28.79 -14.35
CA GLY A 229 2.32 30.25 -14.42
C GLY A 229 3.75 30.76 -14.45
N SER A 230 4.78 29.94 -14.25
CA SER A 230 6.16 30.40 -14.02
C SER A 230 7.21 29.94 -15.04
N ASP A 231 6.83 29.17 -16.07
CA ASP A 231 7.79 28.69 -17.06
C ASP A 231 7.48 29.30 -18.45
N PRO A 232 8.33 30.23 -18.99
CA PRO A 232 8.09 30.89 -20.26
C PRO A 232 8.15 29.97 -21.47
N ASP A 233 8.79 28.80 -21.37
CA ASP A 233 8.94 27.88 -22.50
C ASP A 233 7.69 26.99 -22.77
N ILE A 234 6.69 27.00 -21.88
CA ILE A 234 5.44 26.23 -22.07
C ILE A 234 4.42 26.95 -22.97
N ARG A 235 4.64 28.23 -23.28
CA ARG A 235 3.69 29.03 -24.10
C ARG A 235 3.66 28.65 -25.59
N SER A 236 4.64 27.94 -26.11
CA SER A 236 4.69 27.57 -27.53
C SER A 236 4.05 26.23 -27.89
N ALA A 237 3.61 25.42 -26.89
CA ALA A 237 3.03 24.10 -27.11
C ALA A 237 1.49 24.07 -26.94
N SER A 238 0.82 25.21 -26.81
CA SER A 238 -0.65 25.28 -26.60
C SER A 238 -1.46 25.41 -27.90
N THR A 239 -1.01 24.74 -28.95
CA THR A 239 -1.82 24.70 -30.19
C THR A 239 -2.38 23.29 -30.34
N THR A 240 -3.73 23.20 -30.26
CA THR A 240 -4.57 22.04 -30.64
C THR A 240 -4.44 20.77 -29.83
N MET A 241 -4.96 20.79 -28.59
CA MET A 241 -5.51 19.59 -27.94
C MET A 241 -6.99 19.83 -27.60
N SER A 242 -7.81 19.90 -28.65
CA SER A 242 -9.25 19.72 -28.55
C SER A 242 -9.53 18.24 -28.40
N GLY A 243 -9.75 17.81 -27.19
CA GLY A 243 -10.05 16.44 -26.79
C GLY A 243 -9.78 16.34 -25.30
N SER A 244 -10.65 16.91 -24.47
CA SER A 244 -10.65 16.66 -23.03
C SER A 244 -11.00 15.18 -22.82
N ASP A 245 -9.97 14.36 -22.73
CA ASP A 245 -10.09 12.97 -22.26
C ASP A 245 -10.56 13.05 -20.79
N PRO A 246 -11.81 12.66 -20.48
CA PRO A 246 -12.34 12.76 -19.11
C PRO A 246 -11.61 11.88 -18.10
N ASP A 247 -10.60 11.13 -18.55
CA ASP A 247 -9.92 10.06 -17.84
C ASP A 247 -8.63 10.53 -17.11
N LYS A 248 -8.32 11.84 -17.06
CA LYS A 248 -7.10 12.36 -16.41
C LYS A 248 -7.41 13.39 -15.34
N SER A 249 -8.01 12.95 -14.24
CA SER A 249 -8.04 13.77 -13.03
C SER A 249 -6.61 14.05 -12.52
N ALA A 250 -6.41 15.26 -11.96
CA ALA A 250 -5.12 15.59 -11.34
C ALA A 250 -4.78 14.56 -10.24
N PRO A 251 -3.52 14.16 -10.11
CA PRO A 251 -3.11 13.26 -9.03
C PRO A 251 -3.40 13.86 -7.65
N ILE A 252 -3.88 13.02 -6.75
CA ILE A 252 -4.22 13.37 -5.38
C ILE A 252 -3.01 13.08 -4.49
N GLN A 253 -2.61 14.06 -3.70
CA GLN A 253 -1.53 13.88 -2.75
C GLN A 253 -1.98 13.07 -1.55
N MET A 254 -1.15 12.16 -1.12
CA MET A 254 -1.23 11.46 0.15
C MET A 254 0.06 11.64 0.92
N THR A 255 -0.03 11.87 2.20
CA THR A 255 1.12 11.82 3.12
C THR A 255 0.82 10.88 4.27
N LEU A 256 1.84 10.20 4.77
CA LEU A 256 1.74 9.36 5.97
C LEU A 256 2.29 10.13 7.16
N VAL A 257 1.50 10.22 8.21
CA VAL A 257 1.84 10.96 9.43
C VAL A 257 1.71 10.02 10.64
N GLY A 258 2.76 9.99 11.46
CA GLY A 258 2.73 9.40 12.79
C GLY A 258 2.86 10.54 13.82
N GLU A 259 1.92 10.65 14.73
CA GLU A 259 1.89 11.74 15.72
C GLU A 259 2.26 11.27 17.12
N TYR A 260 2.03 9.99 17.41
CA TYR A 260 2.26 9.39 18.72
C TYR A 260 2.75 7.95 18.60
N ALA A 261 3.32 7.45 19.68
CA ALA A 261 3.63 6.04 19.86
C ALA A 261 2.72 5.46 20.95
N GLU A 262 2.29 4.21 20.74
CA GLU A 262 1.47 3.42 21.66
C GLU A 262 2.31 2.25 22.18
N GLN A 263 2.28 1.95 23.47
CA GLN A 263 3.00 0.81 23.99
C GLN A 263 2.39 -0.50 23.46
N LEU A 264 3.21 -1.48 23.00
CA LEU A 264 2.71 -2.71 22.39
C LEU A 264 1.79 -3.50 23.33
N ARG A 265 2.20 -3.66 24.60
CA ARG A 265 1.45 -4.43 25.62
C ARG A 265 0.18 -3.74 26.10
N ASP A 266 0.13 -2.39 26.04
CA ASP A 266 -1.01 -1.58 26.47
C ASP A 266 -1.16 -0.38 25.56
N ARG A 267 -1.99 -0.53 24.52
CA ARG A 267 -2.24 0.50 23.50
C ARG A 267 -2.92 1.76 24.05
N GLY A 268 -3.43 1.71 25.29
CA GLY A 268 -3.95 2.88 26.00
C GLY A 268 -2.84 3.84 26.43
N GLN A 269 -1.62 3.33 26.64
CA GLN A 269 -0.47 4.17 26.95
C GLN A 269 0.08 4.80 25.68
N ARG A 270 -0.13 6.11 25.56
CA ARG A 270 0.27 6.88 24.37
C ARG A 270 1.26 7.97 24.76
N ARG A 271 2.24 8.20 23.89
CA ARG A 271 3.20 9.31 24.00
C ARG A 271 3.29 10.03 22.67
N PRO A 272 3.15 11.37 22.62
CA PRO A 272 3.47 12.13 21.41
C PRO A 272 4.92 11.85 21.00
N LEU A 273 5.19 11.69 19.69
CA LEU A 273 6.55 11.45 19.19
C LEU A 273 7.50 12.58 19.64
N ALA A 274 7.05 13.83 19.62
CA ALA A 274 7.86 14.97 20.10
C ALA A 274 8.29 14.83 21.57
N ALA A 275 7.51 14.16 22.42
CA ALA A 275 7.83 13.93 23.82
C ALA A 275 8.91 12.85 24.02
N LEU A 276 9.28 12.10 22.97
CA LEU A 276 10.35 11.12 23.01
C LEU A 276 11.73 11.74 22.67
N ASN A 277 11.76 12.99 22.25
CA ASN A 277 13.00 13.71 22.00
C ASN A 277 13.57 14.27 23.32
N GLN A 278 14.10 13.39 24.16
CA GLN A 278 14.66 13.73 25.48
C GLN A 278 16.15 13.41 25.54
N PRO A 279 16.99 14.28 26.13
CA PRO A 279 18.40 13.99 26.36
C PRO A 279 18.59 12.72 27.18
N GLY A 280 19.45 11.83 26.71
CA GLY A 280 19.78 10.58 27.40
C GLY A 280 18.82 9.40 27.09
N LEU A 281 17.67 9.62 26.44
CA LEU A 281 16.77 8.56 26.04
C LEU A 281 17.31 7.89 24.76
N ARG A 282 17.64 6.59 24.82
CA ARG A 282 18.13 5.82 23.68
C ARG A 282 16.95 5.27 22.89
N LEU A 283 16.75 5.81 21.69
CA LEU A 283 15.68 5.38 20.80
C LEU A 283 16.23 4.48 19.68
N ALA A 284 15.55 3.38 19.43
CA ALA A 284 15.71 2.59 18.23
C ALA A 284 14.41 2.54 17.44
N ALA A 285 14.49 2.29 16.14
CA ALA A 285 13.32 2.06 15.31
C ALA A 285 13.54 0.83 14.44
N ALA A 286 12.57 -0.08 14.43
CA ALA A 286 12.58 -1.31 13.64
C ALA A 286 11.45 -1.30 12.63
N ALA A 287 11.71 -1.78 11.42
CA ALA A 287 10.69 -1.88 10.39
C ALA A 287 10.95 -3.03 9.42
N GLY A 288 10.04 -4.04 9.44
CA GLY A 288 9.97 -5.20 8.54
C GLY A 288 8.91 -4.99 7.45
N ILE A 289 9.04 -3.90 6.69
CA ILE A 289 8.12 -3.48 5.62
C ILE A 289 8.88 -3.21 4.32
N GLY A 290 8.20 -3.21 3.18
CA GLY A 290 8.82 -3.05 1.85
C GLY A 290 9.58 -1.73 1.60
N ASN A 291 9.46 -0.73 2.49
CA ASN A 291 10.26 0.51 2.44
C ASN A 291 10.52 1.05 3.86
N PRO A 292 11.47 0.44 4.61
CA PRO A 292 11.80 0.86 5.97
C PRO A 292 12.28 2.31 6.08
N ALA A 293 13.03 2.78 5.07
CA ALA A 293 13.60 4.13 5.06
C ALA A 293 12.53 5.23 5.16
N ARG A 294 11.30 4.99 4.66
CA ARG A 294 10.18 5.93 4.80
C ARG A 294 9.76 6.06 6.26
N PHE A 295 9.66 4.96 6.99
CA PHE A 295 9.31 4.96 8.41
C PHE A 295 10.38 5.69 9.23
N PHE A 296 11.64 5.37 9.01
CA PHE A 296 12.74 6.05 9.69
C PHE A 296 12.81 7.54 9.36
N GLY A 297 12.61 7.90 8.08
CA GLY A 297 12.55 9.30 7.65
C GLY A 297 11.42 10.08 8.31
N MET A 298 10.24 9.48 8.49
CA MET A 298 9.11 10.08 9.21
C MET A 298 9.47 10.36 10.68
N LEU A 299 10.10 9.41 11.37
CA LEU A 299 10.52 9.57 12.77
C LEU A 299 11.59 10.68 12.91
N LYS A 300 12.56 10.71 11.99
CA LYS A 300 13.58 11.78 11.95
C LYS A 300 12.96 13.15 11.67
N ALA A 301 11.98 13.23 10.77
CA ALA A 301 11.25 14.46 10.49
C ALA A 301 10.42 14.94 11.70
N ALA A 302 10.02 14.03 12.57
CA ALA A 302 9.41 14.35 13.87
C ALA A 302 10.44 14.79 14.93
N GLY A 303 11.73 14.93 14.58
CA GLY A 303 12.81 15.40 15.45
C GLY A 303 13.50 14.30 16.28
N LEU A 304 13.22 13.02 16.01
CA LEU A 304 13.81 11.92 16.77
C LEU A 304 15.19 11.52 16.25
N SER A 305 16.13 11.31 17.18
CA SER A 305 17.42 10.65 16.91
C SER A 305 17.27 9.16 17.22
N ILE A 306 17.31 8.31 16.19
CA ILE A 306 17.01 6.87 16.29
C ILE A 306 18.16 6.02 15.77
N ALA A 307 18.42 4.87 16.40
CA ALA A 307 19.18 3.78 15.81
C ALA A 307 18.24 2.98 14.88
N GLU A 308 18.58 2.88 13.59
CA GLU A 308 17.75 2.20 12.60
C GLU A 308 18.03 0.69 12.56
N LEU A 309 16.96 -0.11 12.61
CA LEU A 309 16.99 -1.56 12.43
C LEU A 309 16.06 -1.94 11.26
N PRO A 310 16.55 -1.87 10.00
CA PRO A 310 15.79 -2.36 8.87
C PRO A 310 15.73 -3.89 8.91
N LEU A 311 14.51 -4.45 8.81
CA LEU A 311 14.24 -5.87 8.74
C LEU A 311 13.69 -6.23 7.35
N PRO A 312 13.80 -7.49 6.91
CA PRO A 312 13.16 -7.97 5.68
C PRO A 312 11.64 -7.71 5.70
N ASP A 313 11.05 -7.46 4.51
CA ASP A 313 9.58 -7.35 4.42
C ASP A 313 8.92 -8.65 4.90
N HIS A 314 7.83 -8.52 5.64
CA HIS A 314 7.13 -9.63 6.29
C HIS A 314 7.97 -10.44 7.31
N HIS A 315 8.98 -9.83 7.94
CA HIS A 315 9.79 -10.47 8.99
C HIS A 315 8.90 -11.09 10.09
N ASP A 316 9.23 -12.29 10.55
CA ASP A 316 8.41 -13.06 11.52
C ASP A 316 8.77 -12.82 13.00
N PHE A 317 9.91 -12.17 13.26
CA PHE A 317 10.45 -11.86 14.59
C PHE A 317 10.83 -13.09 15.46
N ALA A 318 10.86 -14.29 14.88
CA ALA A 318 11.23 -15.51 15.59
C ALA A 318 12.70 -15.53 16.05
N ASP A 319 13.58 -14.79 15.36
CA ASP A 319 15.01 -14.65 15.66
C ASP A 319 15.31 -13.63 16.78
N ARG A 320 14.27 -13.03 17.39
CA ARG A 320 14.37 -12.07 18.50
C ARG A 320 15.32 -10.89 18.23
N PRO A 321 15.07 -10.09 17.17
CA PRO A 321 16.02 -9.06 16.72
C PRO A 321 16.26 -7.96 17.76
N PHE A 322 15.41 -7.85 18.79
CA PHE A 322 15.52 -6.83 19.83
C PHE A 322 16.32 -7.26 21.06
N ALA A 323 16.68 -8.55 21.19
CA ALA A 323 17.33 -9.10 22.40
C ALA A 323 18.67 -8.44 22.73
N ARG A 324 19.44 -8.02 21.70
CA ARG A 324 20.75 -7.39 21.86
C ARG A 324 20.73 -5.88 21.63
N LEU A 325 19.54 -5.29 21.44
CA LEU A 325 19.42 -3.88 21.13
C LEU A 325 19.42 -3.07 22.43
N GLU A 326 20.44 -2.24 22.60
CA GLU A 326 20.56 -1.32 23.72
C GLU A 326 19.72 -0.06 23.46
N ALA A 327 18.42 -0.15 23.73
CA ALA A 327 17.48 0.96 23.59
C ALA A 327 16.50 0.96 24.77
N ASP A 328 16.11 2.16 25.20
CA ASP A 328 15.09 2.37 26.24
C ASP A 328 13.68 2.29 25.62
N ILE A 329 13.54 2.71 24.36
CA ILE A 329 12.32 2.61 23.56
C ILE A 329 12.69 2.10 22.15
N ILE A 330 11.93 1.14 21.66
CA ILE A 330 12.02 0.59 20.30
C ILE A 330 10.70 0.90 19.58
N LEU A 331 10.76 1.81 18.62
CA LEU A 331 9.62 2.18 17.79
C LEU A 331 9.45 1.19 16.63
N MET A 332 8.23 0.74 16.38
CA MET A 332 7.94 -0.19 15.28
C MET A 332 6.70 0.22 14.51
N THR A 333 6.52 -0.33 13.30
CA THR A 333 5.33 -0.13 12.50
C THR A 333 4.15 -0.94 13.03
N GLU A 334 2.91 -0.53 12.71
CA GLU A 334 1.72 -1.30 13.06
C GLU A 334 1.70 -2.68 12.40
N LYS A 335 2.23 -2.80 11.17
CA LYS A 335 2.33 -4.07 10.44
C LYS A 335 3.24 -5.06 11.17
N ASP A 336 4.32 -4.58 11.77
CA ASP A 336 5.21 -5.40 12.58
C ASP A 336 4.59 -5.73 13.94
N ALA A 337 3.90 -4.76 14.52
CA ALA A 337 3.27 -4.89 15.84
C ALA A 337 2.23 -6.02 15.89
N VAL A 338 1.44 -6.24 14.83
CA VAL A 338 0.45 -7.34 14.81
C VAL A 338 1.13 -8.72 14.88
N LYS A 339 2.37 -8.86 14.41
CA LYS A 339 3.17 -10.09 14.51
C LYS A 339 3.84 -10.20 15.88
N CYS A 340 4.49 -9.11 16.35
CA CYS A 340 5.13 -9.09 17.67
C CYS A 340 4.14 -9.36 18.79
N ALA A 341 2.89 -8.93 18.68
CA ALA A 341 1.84 -9.18 19.66
C ALA A 341 1.47 -10.67 19.81
N GLN A 342 1.82 -11.54 18.85
CA GLN A 342 1.60 -12.98 18.93
C GLN A 342 2.74 -13.72 19.68
N ILE A 343 3.85 -13.08 19.91
CA ILE A 343 5.01 -13.64 20.60
C ILE A 343 5.02 -13.07 22.02
N GLU A 344 4.80 -13.93 23.02
CA GLU A 344 4.62 -13.54 24.42
C GLU A 344 5.77 -12.64 24.94
N GLU A 345 7.00 -13.01 24.67
CA GLU A 345 8.18 -12.28 25.11
C GLU A 345 8.29 -10.88 24.48
N LEU A 346 7.83 -10.72 23.23
CA LEU A 346 7.80 -9.41 22.55
C LEU A 346 6.58 -8.60 22.98
N ARG A 347 5.42 -9.25 23.10
CA ARG A 347 4.19 -8.58 23.55
C ARG A 347 4.41 -7.91 24.90
N ASP A 348 5.13 -8.56 25.80
CA ASP A 348 5.30 -8.10 27.18
C ASP A 348 6.58 -7.24 27.37
N ASP A 349 7.42 -7.06 26.34
CA ASP A 349 8.59 -6.17 26.39
C ASP A 349 8.16 -4.70 26.52
N PRO A 350 8.46 -4.04 27.67
CA PRO A 350 8.03 -2.65 27.91
C PRO A 350 8.68 -1.64 26.98
N ARG A 351 9.75 -1.98 26.31
CA ARG A 351 10.48 -1.12 25.37
C ARG A 351 9.77 -0.97 24.03
N LEU A 352 8.85 -1.90 23.69
CA LEU A 352 8.24 -1.94 22.36
C LEU A 352 7.06 -0.97 22.27
N TRP A 353 7.18 -0.02 21.34
CA TRP A 353 6.19 1.01 21.07
C TRP A 353 5.85 1.05 19.60
N VAL A 354 4.59 1.09 19.31
CA VAL A 354 4.04 1.07 17.96
C VAL A 354 3.73 2.50 17.54
N VAL A 355 4.13 2.86 16.33
CA VAL A 355 3.78 4.17 15.75
C VAL A 355 2.67 3.98 14.72
N PRO A 356 1.41 4.26 15.09
CA PRO A 356 0.32 4.27 14.14
C PRO A 356 0.54 5.34 13.08
N VAL A 357 0.35 4.96 11.80
CA VAL A 357 0.42 5.91 10.70
C VAL A 357 -0.97 6.15 10.12
N THR A 358 -1.28 7.43 9.89
CA THR A 358 -2.53 7.86 9.28
C THR A 358 -2.23 8.50 7.93
N ALA A 359 -2.99 8.13 6.91
CA ALA A 359 -2.94 8.80 5.63
C ALA A 359 -3.67 10.14 5.72
N ARG A 360 -3.01 11.22 5.30
CA ARG A 360 -3.62 12.53 5.09
C ARG A 360 -3.85 12.70 3.59
N ILE A 361 -5.12 12.77 3.21
CA ILE A 361 -5.59 12.86 1.83
C ILE A 361 -6.74 13.88 1.81
N ASP A 362 -6.94 14.56 0.68
CA ASP A 362 -8.09 15.43 0.49
C ASP A 362 -9.40 14.62 0.57
N ALA A 363 -10.32 15.05 1.43
CA ALA A 363 -11.60 14.39 1.65
C ALA A 363 -12.46 14.32 0.36
N ALA A 364 -12.25 15.22 -0.58
CA ALA A 364 -12.91 15.22 -1.89
C ALA A 364 -12.77 13.90 -2.65
N LEU A 365 -11.73 13.09 -2.38
CA LEU A 365 -11.61 11.75 -2.96
C LEU A 365 -12.77 10.83 -2.54
N ALA A 366 -13.13 10.84 -1.26
CA ALA A 366 -14.23 10.02 -0.76
C ALA A 366 -15.56 10.48 -1.35
N ASP A 367 -15.80 11.80 -1.42
CA ASP A 367 -17.03 12.36 -1.99
C ASP A 367 -17.18 11.97 -3.46
N GLN A 368 -16.12 12.06 -4.26
CA GLN A 368 -16.11 11.64 -5.66
C GLN A 368 -16.37 10.13 -5.83
N ILE A 369 -15.85 9.29 -4.92
CA ILE A 369 -16.12 7.84 -4.93
C ILE A 369 -17.61 7.60 -4.65
N VAL A 370 -18.17 8.25 -3.63
CA VAL A 370 -19.59 8.12 -3.27
C VAL A 370 -20.48 8.55 -4.43
N GLU A 371 -20.17 9.69 -5.08
CA GLU A 371 -20.90 10.18 -6.24
C GLU A 371 -20.87 9.19 -7.41
N LYS A 372 -19.68 8.66 -7.76
CA LYS A 372 -19.53 7.63 -8.80
C LYS A 372 -20.31 6.35 -8.46
N CYS A 373 -20.39 5.96 -7.20
CA CYS A 373 -21.15 4.78 -6.75
C CYS A 373 -22.66 4.99 -6.84
N ARG A 374 -23.17 6.22 -6.60
CA ARG A 374 -24.62 6.57 -6.72
C ARG A 374 -25.08 6.63 -8.17
N GLY A 375 -24.21 6.90 -9.11
CA GLY A 375 -24.51 6.93 -10.55
C GLY A 375 -24.49 5.59 -11.26
N ARG A 376 -24.39 4.47 -10.51
CA ARG A 376 -24.30 3.09 -11.03
C ARG A 376 -25.67 2.47 -11.37
#